data_8d204d25bee999866017b7f0e12f0569
#
_entry.id   8d204d25bee999866017b7f0e12f0569
#
_cell.length_a   1.000
_cell.length_b   1.000
_cell.length_c   1.000
_cell.angle_alpha   90.00
_cell.angle_beta   90.00
_cell.angle_gamma   90.00
#
_symmetry.space_group_name_H-M   'P 1'
#
loop_
_entity.id
_entity.type
_entity.pdbx_description
1 polymer ?
#
loop_
_entity_poly.entity_id
_entity_poly.type
_entity_poly.pdbx_seq_one_letter_code
_entity_poly.pdbx_strand_id
1 'polypeptide(L)'
;KESSAASDVYKRQVSGRDYVVKCLSPDHEDSNPSMRIDNITGIFNCFSCGFKGNLFTHFGAAANFLEIKRQKLKTSIEEKRSASVGFEFPKGFQPYKGNWRGIQPETYKHFDAFMHHDSQFNGRIVFPIRDITGKVVAFNGRHMTMTEIPKYLIYPPQAKLPLYPSNVKPIKGKVILVEGIFDMVNLWDKGLTNAICCFGTKNIDIEKLSILKMQNIEAIDIMFDGDKAGQEA
;
A
#
# COMPACT_ATOMS: atom_id res chain seq x y z
N LYS A 1 31.32 -6.11 -42.99
CA LYS A 1 31.66 -5.29 -41.81
C LYS A 1 30.59 -4.25 -41.66
N GLU A 2 29.53 -4.58 -40.98
CA GLU A 2 28.50 -3.64 -40.59
C GLU A 2 28.98 -2.88 -39.35
N SER A 3 29.08 -1.56 -39.49
CA SER A 3 29.50 -0.63 -38.50
C SER A 3 28.36 -0.46 -37.47
N SER A 4 28.62 -0.85 -36.23
CA SER A 4 27.73 -0.59 -35.08
C SER A 4 27.77 0.90 -34.67
N ALA A 5 27.06 1.73 -35.41
CA ALA A 5 26.96 3.16 -35.11
C ALA A 5 25.71 3.55 -34.30
N ALA A 6 25.13 2.62 -33.53
CA ALA A 6 23.88 2.85 -32.79
C ALA A 6 24.01 2.89 -31.26
N SER A 7 25.24 3.02 -30.70
CA SER A 7 25.40 2.92 -29.23
C SER A 7 25.93 4.15 -28.50
N ASP A 8 26.02 5.32 -29.14
CA ASP A 8 26.49 6.53 -28.46
C ASP A 8 25.39 7.54 -28.15
N VAL A 9 24.30 7.05 -27.57
CA VAL A 9 23.44 7.94 -26.80
C VAL A 9 24.09 8.10 -25.43
N TYR A 10 24.90 9.12 -25.27
CA TYR A 10 25.53 9.48 -24.00
C TYR A 10 24.45 9.80 -22.95
N LYS A 11 24.02 8.79 -22.23
CA LYS A 11 23.24 8.93 -21.01
C LYS A 11 24.21 9.10 -19.85
N ARG A 12 24.48 10.33 -19.46
CA ARG A 12 25.25 10.59 -18.25
C ARG A 12 24.26 10.76 -17.10
N GLN A 13 24.22 9.80 -16.20
CA GLN A 13 23.45 9.93 -14.96
C GLN A 13 24.17 10.94 -14.06
N VAL A 14 23.55 12.07 -13.82
CA VAL A 14 24.05 13.08 -12.90
C VAL A 14 23.25 13.00 -11.61
N SER A 15 23.92 12.60 -10.55
CA SER A 15 23.45 12.67 -9.16
C SER A 15 21.96 12.34 -8.96
N GLY A 16 21.67 11.09 -8.83
CA GLY A 16 20.50 10.52 -8.19
C GLY A 16 19.23 10.40 -9.03
N ARG A 17 18.79 11.39 -9.80
CA ARG A 17 17.43 11.37 -10.33
C ARG A 17 17.27 11.82 -11.79
N ASP A 18 18.20 12.57 -12.32
CA ASP A 18 18.10 13.15 -13.66
C ASP A 18 19.00 12.43 -14.68
N TYR A 19 18.53 12.36 -15.91
CA TYR A 19 19.36 12.02 -17.06
C TYR A 19 19.79 13.30 -17.79
N VAL A 20 21.06 13.36 -18.21
CA VAL A 20 21.55 14.41 -19.10
C VAL A 20 21.68 13.84 -20.50
N VAL A 21 21.04 14.49 -21.46
CA VAL A 21 20.98 14.07 -22.87
C VAL A 21 21.17 15.28 -23.78
N LYS A 22 21.38 15.02 -25.08
CA LYS A 22 21.33 16.07 -26.09
C LYS A 22 19.96 16.70 -26.17
N CYS A 23 19.90 17.99 -26.51
CA CYS A 23 18.64 18.73 -26.63
C CYS A 23 17.71 18.08 -27.67
N LEU A 24 16.42 18.05 -27.37
CA LEU A 24 15.38 17.56 -28.26
C LEU A 24 14.82 18.64 -29.18
N SER A 25 15.25 19.91 -29.01
CA SER A 25 14.83 20.99 -29.90
C SER A 25 15.47 20.84 -31.28
N PRO A 26 14.70 20.89 -32.38
CA PRO A 26 15.24 20.84 -33.72
C PRO A 26 16.08 22.08 -34.04
N ASP A 27 15.85 23.18 -33.32
CA ASP A 27 16.56 24.47 -33.54
C ASP A 27 17.85 24.58 -32.71
N HIS A 28 18.26 23.54 -32.00
CA HIS A 28 19.44 23.53 -31.16
C HIS A 28 20.32 22.32 -31.42
N GLU A 29 21.39 22.50 -32.18
CA GLU A 29 22.41 21.50 -32.37
C GLU A 29 23.31 21.40 -31.10
N ASP A 30 22.99 20.44 -30.26
CA ASP A 30 23.62 20.25 -28.95
C ASP A 30 24.85 19.33 -29.07
N SER A 31 26.01 19.90 -29.22
CA SER A 31 27.27 19.14 -29.30
C SER A 31 27.69 18.55 -27.97
N ASN A 32 27.30 19.18 -26.84
CA ASN A 32 27.53 18.68 -25.48
C ASN A 32 26.16 18.54 -24.77
N PRO A 33 25.80 17.38 -24.25
CA PRO A 33 24.50 17.17 -23.62
C PRO A 33 24.17 18.21 -22.56
N SER A 34 23.14 19.03 -22.81
CA SER A 34 22.75 20.15 -21.95
C SER A 34 21.29 20.10 -21.48
N MET A 35 20.52 19.06 -21.90
CA MET A 35 19.16 18.87 -21.46
C MET A 35 19.11 17.90 -20.28
N ARG A 36 18.44 18.29 -19.20
CA ARG A 36 18.11 17.41 -18.08
C ARG A 36 16.69 16.91 -18.18
N ILE A 37 16.52 15.63 -17.86
CA ILE A 37 15.23 14.95 -17.85
C ILE A 37 15.06 14.29 -16.49
N ASP A 38 14.02 14.67 -15.77
CA ASP A 38 13.59 13.97 -14.54
C ASP A 38 13.07 12.56 -14.91
N ASN A 39 13.72 11.52 -14.40
CA ASN A 39 13.43 10.14 -14.76
C ASN A 39 12.08 9.62 -14.24
N ILE A 40 11.41 10.35 -13.35
CA ILE A 40 10.12 9.98 -12.78
C ILE A 40 8.97 10.68 -13.49
N THR A 41 9.12 11.99 -13.72
CA THR A 41 8.06 12.83 -14.27
C THR A 41 8.15 12.99 -15.78
N GLY A 42 9.32 12.73 -16.38
CA GLY A 42 9.60 12.99 -17.79
C GLY A 42 9.70 14.48 -18.12
N ILE A 43 9.68 15.37 -17.11
CA ILE A 43 9.87 16.80 -17.33
C ILE A 43 11.32 17.05 -17.76
N PHE A 44 11.50 17.81 -18.81
CA PHE A 44 12.83 18.16 -19.32
C PHE A 44 13.02 19.66 -19.43
N ASN A 45 14.28 20.08 -19.30
CA ASN A 45 14.73 21.45 -19.53
C ASN A 45 16.15 21.44 -20.10
N CYS A 46 16.35 22.11 -21.23
CA CYS A 46 17.68 22.36 -21.79
C CYS A 46 18.25 23.64 -21.18
N PHE A 47 19.41 23.53 -20.56
CA PHE A 47 20.07 24.66 -19.92
C PHE A 47 20.79 25.58 -20.91
N SER A 48 20.99 25.14 -22.16
CA SER A 48 21.63 25.99 -23.21
C SER A 48 20.62 26.85 -23.95
N CYS A 49 19.50 26.29 -24.42
CA CYS A 49 18.51 27.00 -25.22
C CYS A 49 17.19 27.30 -24.52
N GLY A 50 16.98 26.78 -23.28
CA GLY A 50 15.74 26.96 -22.53
C GLY A 50 14.58 26.14 -23.02
N PHE A 51 14.75 25.22 -24.00
CA PHE A 51 13.70 24.33 -24.47
C PHE A 51 13.28 23.41 -23.34
N LYS A 52 11.98 23.44 -23.00
CA LYS A 52 11.41 22.71 -21.86
C LYS A 52 10.07 22.08 -22.20
N GLY A 53 9.73 21.00 -21.52
CA GLY A 53 8.46 20.31 -21.73
C GLY A 53 8.40 18.99 -20.95
N ASN A 54 7.56 18.11 -21.46
CA ASN A 54 7.45 16.75 -20.94
C ASN A 54 7.62 15.76 -22.10
N LEU A 55 8.44 14.71 -21.89
CA LEU A 55 8.73 13.70 -22.91
C LEU A 55 7.48 13.04 -23.47
N PHE A 56 6.52 12.72 -22.60
CA PHE A 56 5.30 12.05 -23.03
C PHE A 56 4.49 12.92 -23.99
N THR A 57 4.37 14.21 -23.68
CA THR A 57 3.71 15.18 -24.56
C THR A 57 4.49 15.41 -25.84
N HIS A 58 5.81 15.53 -25.73
CA HIS A 58 6.71 15.79 -26.87
C HIS A 58 6.68 14.67 -27.92
N PHE A 59 6.63 13.41 -27.47
CA PHE A 59 6.56 12.24 -28.35
C PHE A 59 5.13 11.76 -28.62
N GLY A 60 4.10 12.55 -28.24
CA GLY A 60 2.69 12.20 -28.50
C GLY A 60 2.16 11.02 -27.68
N ALA A 61 2.93 10.53 -26.69
CA ALA A 61 2.44 9.55 -25.76
C ALA A 61 1.49 10.22 -24.76
N ALA A 62 0.25 9.77 -24.71
CA ALA A 62 -0.68 10.22 -23.68
C ALA A 62 -0.02 9.99 -22.31
N ALA A 63 0.25 11.09 -21.60
CA ALA A 63 0.93 11.08 -20.30
C ALA A 63 -0.01 10.47 -19.26
N ASN A 64 -0.18 9.16 -19.30
CA ASN A 64 -0.86 8.45 -18.25
C ASN A 64 0.14 8.11 -17.14
N PHE A 65 0.65 9.17 -16.51
CA PHE A 65 1.59 9.08 -15.37
C PHE A 65 1.03 8.16 -14.26
N LEU A 66 -0.29 8.16 -14.10
CA LEU A 66 -0.98 7.26 -13.18
C LEU A 66 -0.88 5.80 -13.65
N GLU A 67 -0.99 5.54 -14.94
CA GLU A 67 -0.88 4.19 -15.50
C GLU A 67 0.55 3.65 -15.39
N ILE A 68 1.55 4.48 -15.64
CA ILE A 68 2.97 4.10 -15.46
C ILE A 68 3.28 3.82 -13.98
N LYS A 69 2.79 4.65 -13.07
CA LYS A 69 2.90 4.39 -11.62
C LYS A 69 2.17 3.10 -11.22
N ARG A 70 0.98 2.89 -11.74
CA ARG A 70 0.19 1.69 -11.49
C ARG A 70 0.91 0.43 -11.99
N GLN A 71 1.52 0.49 -13.16
CA GLN A 71 2.26 -0.63 -13.74
C GLN A 71 3.55 -0.92 -12.97
N LYS A 72 4.33 0.10 -12.62
CA LYS A 72 5.53 -0.06 -11.78
C LYS A 72 5.19 -0.64 -10.40
N LEU A 73 4.08 -0.21 -9.81
CA LEU A 73 3.65 -0.72 -8.51
C LEU A 73 3.13 -2.16 -8.62
N LYS A 74 2.42 -2.51 -9.71
CA LYS A 74 2.05 -3.92 -9.99
C LYS A 74 3.28 -4.80 -10.10
N THR A 75 4.28 -4.40 -10.87
CA THR A 75 5.55 -5.14 -11.02
C THR A 75 6.25 -5.30 -9.66
N SER A 76 6.34 -4.22 -8.86
CA SER A 76 6.93 -4.28 -7.52
C SER A 76 6.15 -5.18 -6.56
N ILE A 77 4.82 -5.24 -6.68
CA ILE A 77 3.99 -6.16 -5.91
C ILE A 77 4.24 -7.61 -6.34
N GLU A 78 4.34 -7.87 -7.64
CA GLU A 78 4.62 -9.21 -8.17
C GLU A 78 6.01 -9.69 -7.78
N GLU A 79 7.03 -8.82 -7.84
CA GLU A 79 8.39 -9.13 -7.38
C GLU A 79 8.42 -9.43 -5.88
N LYS A 80 7.76 -8.63 -5.06
CA LYS A 80 7.62 -8.90 -3.62
C LYS A 80 6.81 -10.15 -3.33
N ARG A 81 5.83 -10.48 -4.17
CA ARG A 81 5.03 -11.70 -4.06
C ARG A 81 5.88 -12.95 -4.28
N SER A 82 6.83 -12.92 -5.17
CA SER A 82 7.75 -14.04 -5.43
C SER A 82 8.88 -14.14 -4.40
N ALA A 83 9.31 -13.03 -3.81
CA ALA A 83 10.50 -12.95 -2.98
C ALA A 83 10.28 -13.15 -1.47
N SER A 84 9.06 -12.95 -0.93
CA SER A 84 8.82 -13.07 0.52
C SER A 84 7.94 -14.26 0.88
N VAL A 85 8.38 -15.08 1.83
CA VAL A 85 7.55 -16.08 2.50
C VAL A 85 6.72 -15.34 3.55
N GLY A 86 5.38 -15.46 3.51
CA GLY A 86 4.51 -14.95 4.57
C GLY A 86 4.65 -15.76 5.86
N PHE A 87 4.15 -15.24 6.97
CA PHE A 87 4.09 -16.00 8.21
C PHE A 87 3.09 -17.15 8.08
N GLU A 88 3.50 -18.33 8.55
CA GLU A 88 2.59 -19.45 8.72
C GLU A 88 1.80 -19.30 10.03
N PHE A 89 0.63 -19.92 10.05
CA PHE A 89 -0.14 -20.00 11.29
C PHE A 89 0.62 -20.81 12.33
N PRO A 90 0.56 -20.43 13.61
CA PRO A 90 1.22 -21.20 14.67
C PRO A 90 0.66 -22.61 14.75
N LYS A 91 1.51 -23.62 14.90
CA LYS A 91 1.08 -25.01 15.02
C LYS A 91 0.12 -25.17 16.20
N GLY A 92 -1.02 -25.84 15.98
CA GLY A 92 -2.03 -26.05 17.03
C GLY A 92 -3.03 -24.89 17.18
N PHE A 93 -3.06 -23.92 16.26
CA PHE A 93 -4.10 -22.90 16.24
C PHE A 93 -5.49 -23.55 16.05
N GLN A 94 -6.50 -22.92 16.63
CA GLN A 94 -7.89 -23.36 16.51
C GLN A 94 -8.72 -22.21 15.91
N PRO A 95 -9.44 -22.41 14.79
CA PRO A 95 -10.35 -21.41 14.27
C PRO A 95 -11.35 -20.94 15.33
N TYR A 96 -11.52 -19.63 15.46
CA TYR A 96 -12.47 -19.09 16.42
C TYR A 96 -13.91 -19.30 15.93
N LYS A 97 -14.75 -19.86 16.80
CA LYS A 97 -16.15 -20.22 16.46
C LYS A 97 -17.19 -19.55 17.38
N GLY A 98 -16.73 -18.63 18.24
CA GLY A 98 -17.61 -17.93 19.17
C GLY A 98 -18.25 -16.68 18.57
N ASN A 99 -19.07 -16.00 19.37
CA ASN A 99 -19.78 -14.77 19.02
C ASN A 99 -19.38 -13.60 19.91
N TRP A 100 -18.12 -13.51 20.27
CA TRP A 100 -17.65 -12.47 21.18
C TRP A 100 -17.97 -11.06 20.64
N ARG A 101 -18.41 -10.16 21.53
CA ARG A 101 -18.91 -8.81 21.20
C ARG A 101 -20.12 -8.77 20.27
N GLY A 102 -20.90 -9.85 20.21
CA GLY A 102 -22.10 -9.93 19.37
C GLY A 102 -21.83 -10.02 17.88
N ILE A 103 -20.57 -10.26 17.48
CA ILE A 103 -20.19 -10.50 16.09
C ILE A 103 -20.39 -11.96 15.76
N GLN A 104 -20.99 -12.27 14.61
CA GLN A 104 -21.33 -13.62 14.21
C GLN A 104 -20.09 -14.47 13.91
N PRO A 105 -20.13 -15.81 14.18
CA PRO A 105 -19.02 -16.72 13.91
C PRO A 105 -18.57 -16.71 12.44
N GLU A 106 -19.50 -16.52 11.53
CA GLU A 106 -19.24 -16.45 10.08
C GLU A 106 -18.33 -15.27 9.71
N THR A 107 -18.51 -14.13 10.39
CA THR A 107 -17.67 -12.95 10.20
C THR A 107 -16.26 -13.22 10.72
N TYR A 108 -16.10 -13.85 11.88
CA TYR A 108 -14.80 -14.27 12.37
C TYR A 108 -14.11 -15.25 11.42
N LYS A 109 -14.86 -16.22 10.91
CA LYS A 109 -14.37 -17.18 9.92
C LYS A 109 -13.94 -16.51 8.63
N HIS A 110 -14.67 -15.48 8.17
CA HIS A 110 -14.31 -14.72 6.98
C HIS A 110 -12.92 -14.09 7.08
N PHE A 111 -12.53 -13.65 8.27
CA PHE A 111 -11.22 -13.06 8.55
C PHE A 111 -10.19 -14.07 9.07
N ASP A 112 -10.44 -15.37 8.96
CA ASP A 112 -9.56 -16.45 9.46
C ASP A 112 -9.17 -16.26 10.95
N ALA A 113 -10.09 -15.71 11.77
CA ALA A 113 -9.83 -15.49 13.18
C ALA A 113 -9.60 -16.80 13.92
N PHE A 114 -8.61 -16.83 14.80
CA PHE A 114 -8.23 -18.03 15.52
C PHE A 114 -7.87 -17.76 16.99
N MET A 115 -7.71 -18.82 17.76
CA MET A 115 -7.16 -18.86 19.11
C MET A 115 -5.97 -19.79 19.17
N HIS A 116 -5.07 -19.52 20.13
CA HIS A 116 -3.94 -20.40 20.41
C HIS A 116 -3.66 -20.39 21.92
N HIS A 117 -3.68 -21.58 22.55
CA HIS A 117 -3.64 -21.70 24.00
C HIS A 117 -2.22 -21.71 24.61
N ASP A 118 -1.23 -22.13 23.84
CA ASP A 118 0.13 -22.37 24.34
C ASP A 118 1.15 -21.31 23.86
N SER A 119 0.70 -20.10 23.57
CA SER A 119 1.58 -19.03 23.06
C SER A 119 1.24 -17.68 23.67
N GLN A 120 1.97 -16.67 23.24
CA GLN A 120 1.70 -15.26 23.54
C GLN A 120 0.25 -14.82 23.15
N PHE A 121 -0.45 -15.64 22.36
CA PHE A 121 -1.84 -15.39 21.96
C PHE A 121 -2.86 -16.01 22.90
N ASN A 122 -2.44 -16.65 24.00
CA ASN A 122 -3.37 -17.24 24.96
C ASN A 122 -4.43 -16.22 25.42
N GLY A 123 -5.70 -16.64 25.48
CA GLY A 123 -6.82 -15.77 25.85
C GLY A 123 -7.19 -14.70 24.83
N ARG A 124 -6.64 -14.76 23.62
CA ARG A 124 -6.86 -13.76 22.57
C ARG A 124 -7.59 -14.32 21.37
N ILE A 125 -8.44 -13.49 20.77
CA ILE A 125 -8.89 -13.70 19.39
C ILE A 125 -7.84 -13.03 18.49
N VAL A 126 -7.27 -13.81 17.58
CA VAL A 126 -6.16 -13.41 16.72
C VAL A 126 -6.61 -13.36 15.27
N PHE A 127 -6.27 -12.27 14.60
CA PHE A 127 -6.50 -12.08 13.16
C PHE A 127 -5.17 -12.13 12.41
N PRO A 128 -5.07 -12.93 11.34
CA PRO A 128 -3.93 -12.85 10.42
C PRO A 128 -4.07 -11.60 9.57
N ILE A 129 -3.09 -10.72 9.67
CA ILE A 129 -3.06 -9.50 8.85
C ILE A 129 -2.34 -9.82 7.55
N ARG A 130 -3.07 -9.69 6.46
CA ARG A 130 -2.58 -9.98 5.11
C ARG A 130 -2.28 -8.70 4.36
N ASP A 131 -1.20 -8.71 3.61
CA ASP A 131 -0.88 -7.64 2.67
C ASP A 131 -1.73 -7.75 1.38
N ILE A 132 -1.56 -6.81 0.47
CA ILE A 132 -2.28 -6.80 -0.82
C ILE A 132 -1.99 -8.02 -1.69
N THR A 133 -0.91 -8.75 -1.44
CA THR A 133 -0.57 -10.00 -2.13
C THR A 133 -1.24 -11.23 -1.52
N GLY A 134 -1.93 -11.06 -0.38
CA GLY A 134 -2.59 -12.12 0.39
C GLY A 134 -1.68 -12.84 1.38
N LYS A 135 -0.41 -12.44 1.52
CA LYS A 135 0.52 -13.03 2.49
C LYS A 135 0.24 -12.51 3.89
N VAL A 136 0.36 -13.40 4.88
CA VAL A 136 0.29 -13.00 6.28
C VAL A 136 1.58 -12.26 6.66
N VAL A 137 1.46 -10.98 6.99
CA VAL A 137 2.60 -10.12 7.37
C VAL A 137 2.65 -9.86 8.87
N ALA A 138 1.55 -10.11 9.57
CA ALA A 138 1.46 -9.99 11.02
C ALA A 138 0.26 -10.76 11.57
N PHE A 139 0.23 -10.90 12.88
CA PHE A 139 -0.93 -11.33 13.65
C PHE A 139 -1.33 -10.22 14.61
N ASN A 140 -2.61 -9.91 14.71
CA ASN A 140 -3.17 -8.96 15.67
C ASN A 140 -4.11 -9.71 16.63
N GLY A 141 -3.74 -9.81 17.90
CA GLY A 141 -4.48 -10.52 18.93
C GLY A 141 -5.13 -9.56 19.93
N ARG A 142 -6.44 -9.64 20.12
CA ARG A 142 -7.19 -8.93 21.16
C ARG A 142 -7.50 -9.86 22.30
N HIS A 143 -7.11 -9.48 23.54
CA HIS A 143 -7.48 -10.24 24.72
C HIS A 143 -9.00 -10.20 24.96
N MET A 144 -9.59 -11.33 25.27
CA MET A 144 -11.04 -11.44 25.44
C MET A 144 -11.50 -10.83 26.77
N THR A 145 -10.66 -10.81 27.80
CA THR A 145 -10.97 -10.11 29.04
C THR A 145 -10.57 -8.64 28.91
N MET A 146 -11.30 -7.76 29.59
CA MET A 146 -11.09 -6.30 29.51
C MET A 146 -9.94 -5.84 30.41
N THR A 147 -9.46 -6.69 31.32
CA THR A 147 -8.50 -6.36 32.39
C THR A 147 -7.04 -6.66 32.04
N GLU A 148 -6.82 -7.50 31.01
CA GLU A 148 -5.47 -7.93 30.65
C GLU A 148 -4.72 -6.87 29.83
N ILE A 149 -3.45 -6.68 30.17
CA ILE A 149 -2.53 -5.74 29.50
C ILE A 149 -1.35 -6.53 28.89
N PRO A 150 -1.00 -6.27 27.63
CA PRO A 150 -1.61 -5.33 26.71
C PRO A 150 -2.93 -5.83 26.14
N LYS A 151 -3.89 -4.93 26.01
CA LYS A 151 -5.21 -5.19 25.41
C LYS A 151 -5.08 -5.76 24.00
N TYR A 152 -4.19 -5.22 23.17
CA TYR A 152 -3.83 -5.69 21.85
C TYR A 152 -2.37 -6.16 21.82
N LEU A 153 -2.11 -7.20 21.03
CA LEU A 153 -0.77 -7.72 20.79
C LEU A 153 -0.58 -7.87 19.27
N ILE A 154 0.51 -7.28 18.77
CA ILE A 154 0.91 -7.41 17.37
C ILE A 154 2.17 -8.28 17.33
N TYR A 155 2.17 -9.25 16.43
CA TYR A 155 3.31 -10.11 16.19
C TYR A 155 3.63 -10.20 14.69
N PRO A 156 4.90 -10.02 14.28
CA PRO A 156 6.03 -9.70 15.15
C PRO A 156 5.91 -8.30 15.76
N PRO A 157 6.59 -8.03 16.89
CA PRO A 157 6.63 -6.69 17.47
C PRO A 157 7.09 -5.67 16.43
N GLN A 158 6.47 -4.48 16.44
CA GLN A 158 6.77 -3.38 15.49
C GLN A 158 6.52 -3.69 14.01
N ALA A 159 5.73 -4.73 13.70
CA ALA A 159 5.31 -4.99 12.32
C ALA A 159 4.65 -3.75 11.69
N LYS A 160 5.06 -3.41 10.48
CA LYS A 160 4.37 -2.38 9.68
C LYS A 160 3.06 -2.96 9.16
N LEU A 161 1.95 -2.57 9.79
CA LEU A 161 0.64 -3.06 9.41
C LEU A 161 0.12 -2.31 8.18
N PRO A 162 -0.43 -3.00 7.17
CA PRO A 162 -1.16 -2.36 6.07
C PRO A 162 -2.50 -1.81 6.57
N LEU A 163 -3.22 -1.07 5.73
CA LEU A 163 -4.67 -0.92 5.91
C LEU A 163 -5.33 -2.28 5.70
N TYR A 164 -6.28 -2.65 6.53
CA TYR A 164 -6.83 -4.01 6.56
C TYR A 164 -8.36 -4.02 6.51
N PRO A 165 -8.97 -4.91 5.70
CA PRO A 165 -8.34 -5.80 4.74
C PRO A 165 -7.70 -5.06 3.56
N SER A 166 -6.52 -5.52 3.13
CA SER A 166 -5.72 -4.82 2.10
C SER A 166 -6.31 -4.93 0.68
N ASN A 167 -7.26 -5.82 0.47
CA ASN A 167 -7.93 -6.07 -0.81
C ASN A 167 -9.43 -5.77 -0.75
N VAL A 168 -9.81 -4.74 0.01
CA VAL A 168 -11.20 -4.34 0.16
C VAL A 168 -11.85 -3.98 -1.18
N LYS A 169 -13.12 -4.33 -1.34
CA LYS A 169 -13.91 -3.91 -2.50
C LYS A 169 -14.70 -2.66 -2.13
N PRO A 170 -14.51 -1.55 -2.85
CA PRO A 170 -15.27 -0.34 -2.58
C PRO A 170 -16.76 -0.53 -2.91
N ILE A 171 -17.62 0.13 -2.15
CA ILE A 171 -19.04 0.27 -2.47
C ILE A 171 -19.26 1.67 -3.04
N LYS A 172 -19.72 1.76 -4.28
CA LYS A 172 -19.87 3.04 -5.03
C LYS A 172 -18.59 3.90 -4.98
N GLY A 173 -17.43 3.28 -5.18
CA GLY A 173 -16.13 3.95 -5.15
C GLY A 173 -15.64 4.34 -3.76
N LYS A 174 -16.33 3.97 -2.67
CA LYS A 174 -16.03 4.42 -1.31
C LYS A 174 -15.63 3.28 -0.39
N VAL A 175 -14.75 3.60 0.57
CA VAL A 175 -14.45 2.77 1.74
C VAL A 175 -14.72 3.54 3.03
N ILE A 176 -14.97 2.82 4.12
CA ILE A 176 -15.12 3.35 5.46
C ILE A 176 -13.82 3.05 6.22
N LEU A 177 -13.11 4.08 6.65
CA LEU A 177 -11.88 3.94 7.41
C LEU A 177 -12.16 4.10 8.90
N VAL A 178 -11.86 3.04 9.67
CA VAL A 178 -11.98 3.02 11.13
C VAL A 178 -10.61 2.83 11.78
N GLU A 179 -10.53 3.09 13.09
CA GLU A 179 -9.26 2.99 13.80
C GLU A 179 -8.86 1.55 14.13
N GLY A 180 -9.79 0.78 14.68
CA GLY A 180 -9.55 -0.54 15.24
C GLY A 180 -10.05 -1.69 14.37
N ILE A 181 -9.40 -2.88 14.53
CA ILE A 181 -9.81 -4.07 13.80
C ILE A 181 -11.21 -4.55 14.18
N PHE A 182 -11.60 -4.41 15.46
CA PHE A 182 -12.93 -4.84 15.90
C PHE A 182 -14.05 -3.94 15.41
N ASP A 183 -13.78 -2.65 15.23
CA ASP A 183 -14.73 -1.72 14.64
C ASP A 183 -14.98 -2.08 13.18
N MET A 184 -13.92 -2.38 12.44
CA MET A 184 -13.99 -2.87 11.07
C MET A 184 -14.76 -4.20 10.99
N VAL A 185 -14.41 -5.21 11.81
CA VAL A 185 -15.09 -6.53 11.81
C VAL A 185 -16.56 -6.38 12.18
N ASN A 186 -16.91 -5.50 13.12
CA ASN A 186 -18.30 -5.23 13.49
C ASN A 186 -19.09 -4.58 12.34
N LEU A 187 -18.49 -3.63 11.61
CA LEU A 187 -19.12 -3.06 10.42
C LEU A 187 -19.37 -4.13 9.33
N TRP A 188 -18.42 -5.03 9.11
CA TRP A 188 -18.59 -6.14 8.19
C TRP A 188 -19.71 -7.07 8.61
N ASP A 189 -19.84 -7.36 9.90
CA ASP A 189 -20.94 -8.15 10.47
C ASP A 189 -22.32 -7.52 10.22
N LYS A 190 -22.37 -6.21 10.11
CA LYS A 190 -23.59 -5.43 9.79
C LYS A 190 -23.78 -5.18 8.29
N GLY A 191 -22.97 -5.82 7.42
CA GLY A 191 -23.08 -5.74 5.97
C GLY A 191 -22.29 -4.60 5.31
N LEU A 192 -21.55 -3.79 6.07
CA LEU A 192 -20.68 -2.73 5.54
C LEU A 192 -19.31 -3.30 5.16
N THR A 193 -19.28 -4.12 4.10
CA THR A 193 -18.09 -4.90 3.69
C THR A 193 -17.02 -4.08 2.98
N ASN A 194 -17.21 -2.77 2.89
CA ASN A 194 -16.20 -1.81 2.43
C ASN A 194 -15.47 -1.10 3.58
N ALA A 195 -15.63 -1.57 4.82
CA ALA A 195 -14.89 -1.05 5.97
C ALA A 195 -13.46 -1.59 6.01
N ILE A 196 -12.51 -0.71 6.34
CA ILE A 196 -11.08 -1.00 6.55
C ILE A 196 -10.62 -0.38 7.85
N CYS A 197 -9.59 -0.94 8.50
CA CYS A 197 -8.99 -0.33 9.68
C CYS A 197 -7.53 0.05 9.46
N CYS A 198 -7.08 1.08 10.18
CA CYS A 198 -5.71 1.57 10.12
C CYS A 198 -4.83 1.13 11.31
N PHE A 199 -5.36 0.45 12.32
CA PHE A 199 -4.63 0.05 13.55
C PHE A 199 -4.04 1.24 14.32
N GLY A 200 -4.79 2.33 14.41
CA GLY A 200 -4.41 3.59 15.01
C GLY A 200 -4.10 4.66 13.99
N THR A 201 -4.50 5.89 14.27
CA THR A 201 -4.44 7.03 13.33
C THR A 201 -3.03 7.35 12.85
N LYS A 202 -2.02 7.14 13.68
CA LYS A 202 -0.59 7.33 13.33
C LYS A 202 -0.04 6.32 12.32
N ASN A 203 -0.78 5.27 12.00
CA ASN A 203 -0.37 4.26 11.03
C ASN A 203 -0.80 4.59 9.59
N ILE A 204 -1.39 5.75 9.36
CA ILE A 204 -1.79 6.21 8.02
C ILE A 204 -0.62 6.95 7.39
N ASP A 205 -0.25 6.55 6.16
CA ASP A 205 0.78 7.19 5.37
C ASP A 205 0.41 7.24 3.88
N ILE A 206 1.17 8.02 3.11
CA ILE A 206 0.93 8.24 1.67
C ILE A 206 1.02 6.94 0.87
N GLU A 207 1.87 5.99 1.27
CA GLU A 207 2.01 4.72 0.56
C GLU A 207 0.73 3.89 0.67
N LYS A 208 0.15 3.81 1.87
CA LYS A 208 -1.10 3.09 2.13
C LYS A 208 -2.29 3.72 1.41
N LEU A 209 -2.39 5.05 1.41
CA LEU A 209 -3.41 5.75 0.65
C LEU A 209 -3.25 5.57 -0.86
N SER A 210 -2.02 5.48 -1.36
CA SER A 210 -1.76 5.18 -2.77
C SER A 210 -2.25 3.79 -3.18
N ILE A 211 -2.17 2.79 -2.28
CA ILE A 211 -2.70 1.45 -2.50
C ILE A 211 -4.23 1.48 -2.65
N LEU A 212 -4.93 2.25 -1.83
CA LEU A 212 -6.39 2.42 -1.97
C LEU A 212 -6.76 3.03 -3.32
N LYS A 213 -6.04 4.04 -3.75
CA LYS A 213 -6.27 4.67 -5.06
C LYS A 213 -6.08 3.69 -6.22
N MET A 214 -5.14 2.75 -6.10
CA MET A 214 -4.96 1.68 -7.10
C MET A 214 -6.12 0.70 -7.18
N GLN A 215 -6.89 0.55 -6.10
CA GLN A 215 -8.07 -0.31 -6.04
C GLN A 215 -9.34 0.40 -6.54
N ASN A 216 -9.21 1.53 -7.23
CA ASN A 216 -10.30 2.38 -7.70
C ASN A 216 -11.18 2.93 -6.57
N ILE A 217 -10.57 3.19 -5.40
CA ILE A 217 -11.24 3.88 -4.31
C ILE A 217 -11.13 5.38 -4.57
N GLU A 218 -12.27 6.03 -4.70
CA GLU A 218 -12.41 7.44 -5.06
C GLU A 218 -12.60 8.33 -3.83
N ALA A 219 -13.20 7.78 -2.76
CA ALA A 219 -13.47 8.50 -1.53
C ALA A 219 -13.31 7.60 -0.30
N ILE A 220 -12.99 8.21 0.83
CA ILE A 220 -12.84 7.56 2.13
C ILE A 220 -13.77 8.29 3.09
N ASP A 221 -14.72 7.57 3.66
CA ASP A 221 -15.54 8.04 4.75
C ASP A 221 -14.81 7.68 6.06
N ILE A 222 -14.36 8.67 6.83
CA ILE A 222 -13.57 8.47 8.06
C ILE A 222 -14.53 8.33 9.24
N MET A 223 -14.36 7.28 10.04
CA MET A 223 -15.15 6.97 11.22
C MET A 223 -14.22 6.56 12.37
N PHE A 224 -13.57 7.54 12.97
CA PHE A 224 -12.66 7.36 14.11
C PHE A 224 -13.40 7.51 15.45
N ASP A 225 -12.74 7.09 16.52
CA ASP A 225 -13.28 7.23 17.87
C ASP A 225 -13.50 8.71 18.20
N GLY A 226 -14.57 9.02 18.97
CA GLY A 226 -14.92 10.39 19.34
C GLY A 226 -14.03 11.00 20.44
N ASP A 227 -12.91 10.36 20.76
CA ASP A 227 -11.93 10.87 21.71
C ASP A 227 -11.02 11.95 21.08
N LYS A 228 -10.16 12.54 21.90
CA LYS A 228 -9.26 13.60 21.47
C LYS A 228 -8.31 13.15 20.33
N ALA A 229 -7.84 11.90 20.38
CA ALA A 229 -6.92 11.37 19.38
C ALA A 229 -7.59 11.18 18.02
N GLY A 230 -8.82 10.68 18.00
CA GLY A 230 -9.60 10.51 16.78
C GLY A 230 -10.09 11.83 16.16
N GLN A 231 -10.26 12.87 16.99
CA GLN A 231 -10.64 14.21 16.51
C GLN A 231 -9.47 15.02 15.95
N GLU A 232 -8.25 14.75 16.41
CA GLU A 232 -7.02 15.43 15.95
C GLU A 232 -6.36 14.73 14.75
N ALA A 233 -6.85 13.57 14.32
CA ALA A 233 -6.30 12.76 13.23
C ALA A 233 -6.89 13.14 11.88
#